data_20ff439219319bf0329bccc2a1e233d4
#
_entry.id   20ff439219319bf0329bccc2a1e233d4
#
_cell.length_a   1.000
_cell.length_b   1.000
_cell.length_c   1.000
_cell.angle_alpha   90.00
_cell.angle_beta   90.00
_cell.angle_gamma   90.00
#
_symmetry.space_group_name_H-M   'P 1'
#
loop_
_entity.id
_entity.type
_entity.pdbx_description
1 polymer ?
#
loop_
_entity_poly.entity_id
_entity_poly.type
_entity_poly.pdbx_seq_one_letter_code
_entity_poly.pdbx_strand_id
1 'polypeptide(L)'
;MNKSEIFEFLNAYPVFHLATVEDGKPHVRGMLLYRADENGIVFHTGKMRDLHKQLTENPIVEMSFNNGSDENLIQIRVSGTVELIEDIKLKKEIVEEREFLKPLVEEMGYDFLAVYRMKNGTASVWAMKTNLSPKEVIEL
;
A
#
# COMPACT_ATOMS: atom_id res chain seq x y z
N MET A 1 11.58 14.20 -6.91
CA MET A 1 11.96 13.11 -5.99
C MET A 1 12.49 11.91 -6.79
N ASN A 2 13.51 11.28 -6.29
CA ASN A 2 13.96 10.02 -6.86
C ASN A 2 13.24 8.82 -6.20
N LYS A 3 13.47 7.64 -6.70
CA LYS A 3 12.85 6.41 -6.20
C LYS A 3 13.07 6.18 -4.71
N SER A 4 14.30 6.39 -4.22
CA SER A 4 14.65 6.23 -2.81
C SER A 4 13.87 7.22 -1.92
N GLU A 5 13.81 8.47 -2.34
CA GLU A 5 13.06 9.51 -1.62
C GLU A 5 11.56 9.21 -1.56
N ILE A 6 11.02 8.60 -2.62
CA ILE A 6 9.62 8.15 -2.61
C ILE A 6 9.43 7.06 -1.55
N PHE A 7 10.26 6.03 -1.52
CA PHE A 7 10.14 4.99 -0.49
C PHE A 7 10.26 5.56 0.92
N GLU A 8 11.18 6.49 1.14
CA GLU A 8 11.33 7.19 2.43
C GLU A 8 10.04 7.92 2.82
N PHE A 9 9.43 8.63 1.86
CA PHE A 9 8.17 9.34 2.09
C PHE A 9 7.04 8.38 2.46
N LEU A 10 6.88 7.27 1.71
CA LEU A 10 5.82 6.29 1.99
C LEU A 10 5.99 5.68 3.39
N ASN A 11 7.21 5.35 3.78
CA ASN A 11 7.49 4.79 5.10
C ASN A 11 7.31 5.81 6.23
N ALA A 12 7.59 7.09 5.96
CA ALA A 12 7.40 8.17 6.93
C ALA A 12 5.91 8.49 7.15
N TYR A 13 5.09 8.31 6.12
CA TYR A 13 3.65 8.59 6.14
C TYR A 13 2.86 7.34 5.75
N PRO A 14 2.86 6.30 6.61
CA PRO A 14 2.40 4.97 6.23
C PRO A 14 0.89 4.79 6.14
N VAL A 15 0.10 5.72 6.64
CA VAL A 15 -1.35 5.68 6.45
C VAL A 15 -1.67 6.09 5.02
N PHE A 16 -2.34 5.22 4.28
CA PHE A 16 -2.68 5.51 2.89
C PHE A 16 -4.11 5.08 2.57
N HIS A 17 -4.60 5.51 1.45
CA HIS A 17 -5.89 5.08 0.91
C HIS A 17 -5.63 4.21 -0.30
N LEU A 18 -6.32 3.08 -0.37
CA LEU A 18 -6.19 2.10 -1.44
C LEU A 18 -7.49 2.06 -2.24
N ALA A 19 -7.39 2.33 -3.53
CA ALA A 19 -8.50 2.22 -4.46
C ALA A 19 -8.44 0.90 -5.23
N THR A 20 -9.58 0.22 -5.29
CA THR A 20 -9.79 -1.01 -6.07
C THR A 20 -11.00 -0.84 -6.97
N VAL A 21 -11.16 -1.74 -7.94
CA VAL A 21 -12.33 -1.76 -8.81
C VAL A 21 -12.94 -3.16 -8.81
N GLU A 22 -14.24 -3.25 -8.53
CA GLU A 22 -15.01 -4.49 -8.59
C GLU A 22 -16.26 -4.25 -9.43
N ASP A 23 -16.47 -5.04 -10.48
CA ASP A 23 -17.62 -4.91 -11.39
C ASP A 23 -17.77 -3.47 -11.95
N GLY A 24 -16.66 -2.84 -12.30
CA GLY A 24 -16.63 -1.48 -12.81
C GLY A 24 -16.87 -0.38 -11.77
N LYS A 25 -17.03 -0.74 -10.49
CA LYS A 25 -17.27 0.21 -9.40
C LYS A 25 -15.99 0.43 -8.59
N PRO A 26 -15.61 1.71 -8.35
CA PRO A 26 -14.47 2.00 -7.50
C PRO A 26 -14.81 1.84 -6.03
N HIS A 27 -13.85 1.32 -5.26
CA HIS A 27 -13.90 1.22 -3.81
C HIS A 27 -12.63 1.80 -3.22
N VAL A 28 -12.72 2.49 -2.10
CA VAL A 28 -11.57 3.08 -1.43
C VAL A 28 -11.65 2.84 0.07
N ARG A 29 -10.51 2.59 0.72
CA ARG A 29 -10.41 2.41 2.16
C ARG A 29 -9.05 2.86 2.67
N GLY A 30 -9.02 3.21 3.96
CA GLY A 30 -7.76 3.49 4.65
C GLY A 30 -7.00 2.20 4.93
N MET A 31 -5.68 2.27 4.78
CA MET A 31 -4.75 1.16 4.99
C MET A 31 -3.52 1.64 5.74
N LEU A 32 -2.76 0.70 6.29
CA LEU A 32 -1.47 0.96 6.90
C LEU A 32 -0.39 0.22 6.14
N LEU A 33 0.56 0.96 5.59
CA LEU A 33 1.71 0.39 4.91
C LEU A 33 2.55 -0.44 5.88
N TYR A 34 2.98 -1.61 5.44
CA TYR A 34 3.97 -2.38 6.18
C TYR A 34 5.39 -1.90 5.87
N ARG A 35 5.77 -1.88 4.59
CA ARG A 35 7.11 -1.47 4.16
C ARG A 35 7.12 -1.12 2.68
N ALA A 36 7.89 -0.09 2.32
CA ALA A 36 8.20 0.25 0.93
C ALA A 36 9.71 0.29 0.76
N ASP A 37 10.23 -0.50 -0.16
CA ASP A 37 11.65 -0.57 -0.49
C ASP A 37 11.86 -1.16 -1.90
N GLU A 38 13.11 -1.46 -2.24
CA GLU A 38 13.48 -2.05 -3.54
C GLU A 38 12.76 -3.38 -3.84
N ASN A 39 12.28 -4.07 -2.80
CA ASN A 39 11.54 -5.33 -2.97
C ASN A 39 10.05 -5.10 -3.20
N GLY A 40 9.58 -3.88 -3.12
CA GLY A 40 8.21 -3.51 -3.40
C GLY A 40 7.50 -2.80 -2.26
N ILE A 41 6.25 -2.48 -2.48
CA ILE A 41 5.35 -1.83 -1.52
C ILE A 41 4.45 -2.90 -0.94
N VAL A 42 4.58 -3.16 0.36
CA VAL A 42 3.94 -4.27 1.06
C VAL A 42 2.87 -3.79 2.03
N PHE A 43 1.69 -4.38 1.95
CA PHE A 43 0.60 -4.20 2.89
C PHE A 43 -0.11 -5.54 3.13
N HIS A 44 -1.02 -5.60 4.09
CA HIS A 44 -1.74 -6.83 4.39
C HIS A 44 -3.20 -6.57 4.74
N THR A 45 -4.01 -7.61 4.63
CA THR A 45 -5.40 -7.65 5.05
C THR A 45 -5.75 -9.06 5.53
N GLY A 46 -6.98 -9.27 5.98
CA GLY A 46 -7.48 -10.61 6.30
C GLY A 46 -8.17 -11.24 5.08
N LYS A 47 -7.99 -12.52 4.87
CA LYS A 47 -8.61 -13.24 3.74
C LYS A 47 -10.13 -13.22 3.75
N MET A 48 -10.75 -12.97 4.91
CA MET A 48 -12.20 -12.85 5.05
C MET A 48 -12.73 -11.46 4.64
N ARG A 49 -11.87 -10.49 4.36
CA ARG A 49 -12.26 -9.13 4.01
C ARG A 49 -12.64 -8.99 2.54
N ASP A 50 -13.54 -8.04 2.25
CA ASP A 50 -13.93 -7.70 0.87
C ASP A 50 -12.71 -7.32 0.03
N LEU A 51 -11.73 -6.64 0.63
CA LEU A 51 -10.50 -6.24 -0.05
C LEU A 51 -9.76 -7.44 -0.67
N HIS A 52 -9.62 -8.54 0.06
CA HIS A 52 -8.96 -9.73 -0.47
C HIS A 52 -9.68 -10.28 -1.70
N LYS A 53 -11.02 -10.35 -1.63
CA LYS A 53 -11.84 -10.79 -2.77
C LYS A 53 -11.65 -9.86 -3.97
N GLN A 54 -11.69 -8.55 -3.75
CA GLN A 54 -11.53 -7.54 -4.80
C GLN A 54 -10.17 -7.66 -5.48
N LEU A 55 -9.09 -7.81 -4.69
CA LEU A 55 -7.73 -7.94 -5.22
C LEU A 55 -7.50 -9.27 -5.95
N THR A 56 -8.17 -10.33 -5.52
CA THR A 56 -8.11 -11.62 -6.20
C THR A 56 -8.75 -11.55 -7.58
N GLU A 57 -9.86 -10.84 -7.70
CA GLU A 57 -10.58 -10.67 -8.96
C GLU A 57 -9.95 -9.61 -9.87
N ASN A 58 -9.45 -8.50 -9.28
CA ASN A 58 -8.82 -7.40 -10.02
C ASN A 58 -7.67 -6.82 -9.20
N PRO A 59 -6.42 -7.20 -9.51
CA PRO A 59 -5.26 -6.76 -8.75
C PRO A 59 -4.73 -5.36 -9.12
N ILE A 60 -5.38 -4.65 -10.04
CA ILE A 60 -4.98 -3.30 -10.44
C ILE A 60 -5.49 -2.32 -9.39
N VAL A 61 -4.58 -1.52 -8.85
CA VAL A 61 -4.88 -0.60 -7.73
C VAL A 61 -4.23 0.76 -7.91
N GLU A 62 -4.72 1.72 -7.14
CA GLU A 62 -4.02 2.98 -6.92
C GLU A 62 -3.98 3.27 -5.42
N MET A 63 -2.83 3.70 -4.95
CA MET A 63 -2.58 4.08 -3.55
C MET A 63 -2.38 5.59 -3.48
N SER A 64 -2.86 6.21 -2.40
CA SER A 64 -2.67 7.64 -2.17
C SER A 64 -2.11 7.87 -0.78
N PHE A 65 -0.93 8.50 -0.73
CA PHE A 65 -0.21 8.87 0.49
C PHE A 65 -0.09 10.39 0.57
N ASN A 66 -0.07 10.95 1.78
CA ASN A 66 0.21 12.37 1.95
C ASN A 66 0.87 12.63 3.31
N ASN A 67 1.52 13.79 3.42
CA ASN A 67 2.23 14.19 4.64
C ASN A 67 1.35 14.89 5.69
N GLY A 68 0.05 15.02 5.45
CA GLY A 68 -0.88 15.66 6.39
C GLY A 68 -0.65 17.14 6.65
N SER A 69 0.20 17.81 5.86
CA SER A 69 0.51 19.23 6.06
C SER A 69 -0.54 20.13 5.42
N ASP A 70 -0.97 21.16 6.13
CA ASP A 70 -1.91 22.15 5.59
C ASP A 70 -1.21 23.14 4.64
N GLU A 71 0.03 23.54 4.96
CA GLU A 71 0.76 24.56 4.20
C GLU A 71 1.68 24.00 3.13
N ASN A 72 2.22 22.80 3.37
CA ASN A 72 3.19 22.15 2.50
C ASN A 72 2.73 20.75 2.12
N LEU A 73 1.48 20.61 1.73
CA LEU A 73 0.92 19.31 1.35
C LEU A 73 1.68 18.72 0.17
N ILE A 74 2.13 17.50 0.36
CA ILE A 74 2.69 16.64 -0.69
C ILE A 74 1.84 15.39 -0.73
N GLN A 75 1.42 15.02 -1.93
CA GLN A 75 0.67 13.80 -2.17
C GLN A 75 1.41 12.94 -3.17
N ILE A 76 1.58 11.66 -2.84
CA ILE A 76 2.16 10.70 -3.77
C ILE A 76 1.08 9.64 -4.04
N ARG A 77 0.78 9.45 -5.33
CA ARG A 77 -0.09 8.36 -5.77
C ARG A 77 0.78 7.31 -6.46
N VAL A 78 0.52 6.05 -6.14
CA VAL A 78 1.25 4.94 -6.75
C VAL A 78 0.23 4.00 -7.38
N SER A 79 0.35 3.81 -8.69
CA SER A 79 -0.52 2.90 -9.44
C SER A 79 0.25 1.68 -9.90
N GLY A 80 -0.43 0.55 -9.97
CA GLY A 80 0.18 -0.69 -10.44
C GLY A 80 -0.66 -1.91 -10.10
N THR A 81 -0.02 -3.05 -10.23
CA THR A 81 -0.64 -4.36 -9.97
C THR A 81 -0.03 -4.96 -8.71
N VAL A 82 -0.89 -5.46 -7.83
CA VAL A 82 -0.44 -6.16 -6.62
C VAL A 82 -0.45 -7.66 -6.83
N GLU A 83 0.41 -8.36 -6.08
CA GLU A 83 0.47 -9.83 -6.07
C GLU A 83 0.35 -10.34 -4.64
N LEU A 84 -0.36 -11.46 -4.47
CA LEU A 84 -0.45 -12.15 -3.20
C LEU A 84 0.87 -12.86 -2.91
N ILE A 85 1.42 -12.63 -1.72
CA ILE A 85 2.67 -13.24 -1.27
C ILE A 85 2.37 -14.29 -0.21
N GLU A 86 2.59 -15.56 -0.54
CA GLU A 86 2.41 -16.69 0.38
C GLU A 86 3.76 -17.11 0.99
N ASP A 87 4.45 -16.17 1.63
CA ASP A 87 5.73 -16.40 2.30
C ASP A 87 5.54 -16.42 3.81
N ILE A 88 5.68 -17.61 4.41
CA ILE A 88 5.50 -17.79 5.86
C ILE A 88 6.51 -16.99 6.69
N LYS A 89 7.72 -16.80 6.19
CA LYS A 89 8.74 -16.00 6.89
C LYS A 89 8.32 -14.53 6.98
N LEU A 90 7.80 -14.00 5.88
CA LEU A 90 7.30 -12.62 5.85
C LEU A 90 6.06 -12.46 6.74
N LYS A 91 5.15 -13.42 6.73
CA LYS A 91 3.97 -13.39 7.61
C LYS A 91 4.38 -13.39 9.09
N LYS A 92 5.35 -14.20 9.47
CA LYS A 92 5.88 -14.23 10.84
C LYS A 92 6.54 -12.93 11.24
N GLU A 93 7.33 -12.33 10.34
CA GLU A 93 7.95 -11.03 10.55
C GLU A 93 6.88 -9.95 10.81
N ILE A 94 5.84 -9.89 9.97
CA ILE A 94 4.75 -8.92 10.11
C ILE A 94 4.03 -9.08 11.45
N VAL A 95 3.69 -10.30 11.82
CA VAL A 95 3.00 -10.59 13.09
C VAL A 95 3.88 -10.24 14.30
N GLU A 96 5.18 -10.46 14.22
CA GLU A 96 6.11 -10.11 15.29
C GLU A 96 6.19 -8.60 15.50
N GLU A 97 6.19 -7.82 14.42
CA GLU A 97 6.23 -6.36 14.47
C GLU A 97 4.86 -5.73 14.78
N ARG A 98 3.76 -6.43 14.47
CA ARG A 98 2.39 -5.96 14.68
C ARG A 98 1.65 -6.85 15.67
N GLU A 99 1.84 -6.56 16.95
CA GLU A 99 1.34 -7.40 18.04
C GLU A 99 -0.17 -7.61 18.04
N PHE A 100 -0.93 -6.65 17.48
CA PHE A 100 -2.39 -6.80 17.38
C PHE A 100 -2.82 -7.97 16.51
N LEU A 101 -1.92 -8.52 15.67
CA LEU A 101 -2.20 -9.70 14.85
C LEU A 101 -1.99 -11.01 15.61
N LYS A 102 -1.25 -11.01 16.71
CA LYS A 102 -0.91 -12.24 17.46
C LYS A 102 -2.13 -13.02 17.94
N PRO A 103 -3.15 -12.39 18.57
CA PRO A 103 -4.34 -13.12 18.96
C PRO A 103 -5.09 -13.76 17.79
N LEU A 104 -5.09 -13.10 16.63
CA LEU A 104 -5.75 -13.61 15.42
C LEU A 104 -5.00 -14.83 14.87
N VAL A 105 -3.69 -14.81 14.90
CA VAL A 105 -2.86 -15.96 14.49
C VAL A 105 -3.04 -17.14 15.43
N GLU A 106 -3.14 -16.90 16.75
CA GLU A 106 -3.39 -17.95 17.73
C GLU A 106 -4.73 -18.65 17.49
N GLU A 107 -5.76 -17.88 17.09
CA GLU A 107 -7.09 -18.41 16.82
C GLU A 107 -7.22 -19.06 15.43
N MET A 108 -6.67 -18.43 14.39
CA MET A 108 -6.91 -18.79 12.99
C MET A 108 -5.68 -19.32 12.24
N GLY A 109 -4.50 -19.24 12.84
CA GLY A 109 -3.25 -19.56 12.15
C GLY A 109 -2.82 -18.45 11.20
N TYR A 110 -1.65 -18.62 10.58
CA TYR A 110 -1.11 -17.61 9.64
C TYR A 110 -1.88 -17.51 8.32
N ASP A 111 -2.66 -18.52 7.97
CA ASP A 111 -3.40 -18.57 6.69
C ASP A 111 -4.42 -17.45 6.54
N PHE A 112 -4.95 -16.90 7.65
CA PHE A 112 -5.91 -15.80 7.55
C PHE A 112 -5.27 -14.53 6.99
N LEU A 113 -3.96 -14.36 7.13
CA LEU A 113 -3.24 -13.16 6.74
C LEU A 113 -2.95 -13.17 5.25
N ALA A 114 -3.49 -12.19 4.54
CA ALA A 114 -3.23 -11.98 3.12
C ALA A 114 -2.22 -10.84 2.97
N VAL A 115 -1.01 -11.16 2.53
CA VAL A 115 0.06 -10.18 2.29
C VAL A 115 0.13 -9.89 0.80
N TYR A 116 0.13 -8.62 0.45
CA TYR A 116 0.19 -8.14 -0.93
C TYR A 116 1.42 -7.28 -1.15
N ARG A 117 1.95 -7.35 -2.36
CA ARG A 117 3.11 -6.56 -2.76
C ARG A 117 2.90 -5.97 -4.14
N MET A 118 3.21 -4.69 -4.29
CA MET A 118 3.32 -4.05 -5.61
C MET A 118 4.79 -3.89 -5.97
N LYS A 119 5.18 -4.46 -7.10
CA LYS A 119 6.48 -4.19 -7.74
C LYS A 119 6.25 -3.39 -9.01
N ASN A 120 7.27 -2.61 -9.38
CA ASN A 120 7.25 -1.85 -10.64
C ASN A 120 6.05 -0.92 -10.78
N GLY A 121 5.62 -0.33 -9.68
CA GLY A 121 4.57 0.69 -9.72
C GLY A 121 5.05 2.00 -10.31
N THR A 122 4.10 2.86 -10.67
CA THR A 122 4.37 4.21 -11.16
C THR A 122 3.90 5.22 -10.11
N ALA A 123 4.83 6.03 -9.60
CA ALA A 123 4.53 7.08 -8.64
C ALA A 123 4.32 8.41 -9.32
N SER A 124 3.30 9.15 -8.88
CA SER A 124 3.00 10.51 -9.32
C SER A 124 3.04 11.43 -8.10
N VAL A 125 3.89 12.46 -8.15
CA VAL A 125 4.08 13.40 -7.05
C VAL A 125 3.36 14.71 -7.34
N TRP A 126 2.53 15.14 -6.41
CA TRP A 126 1.89 16.45 -6.42
C TRP A 126 2.28 17.20 -5.14
N ALA A 127 2.61 18.45 -5.27
CA ALA A 127 2.89 19.33 -4.14
C ALA A 127 2.11 20.63 -4.27
N MET A 128 1.58 21.13 -3.16
CA MET A 128 0.82 22.38 -3.14
C MET A 128 1.62 23.55 -3.67
N LYS A 129 2.91 23.62 -3.32
CA LYS A 129 3.82 24.69 -3.76
C LYS A 129 4.01 24.72 -5.29
N THR A 130 3.84 23.59 -5.95
CA THR A 130 4.03 23.44 -7.39
C THR A 130 2.77 22.97 -8.09
N ASN A 131 1.62 23.36 -7.56
CA ASN A 131 0.30 22.90 -8.02
C ASN A 131 0.07 23.09 -9.51
N LEU A 132 0.57 24.16 -10.08
CA LEU A 132 0.37 24.47 -11.52
C LEU A 132 1.49 23.92 -12.42
N SER A 133 2.51 23.29 -11.85
CA SER A 133 3.58 22.64 -12.61
C SER A 133 3.12 21.26 -13.10
N PRO A 134 3.74 20.74 -14.17
CA PRO A 134 3.50 19.36 -14.60
C PRO A 134 3.81 18.37 -13.47
N LYS A 135 3.03 17.30 -13.41
CA LYS A 135 3.27 16.25 -12.42
C LYS A 135 4.61 15.57 -12.66
N GLU A 136 5.31 15.31 -11.58
CA GLU A 136 6.51 14.48 -11.60
C GLU A 136 6.06 13.02 -11.55
N VAL A 137 6.56 12.21 -12.49
CA VAL A 137 6.21 10.77 -12.60
C VAL A 137 7.49 9.95 -12.51
N ILE A 138 7.52 8.97 -11.63
CA ILE A 138 8.71 8.15 -11.36
C ILE A 138 8.33 6.67 -11.42
N GLU A 139 9.08 5.89 -12.18
CA GLU A 139 8.96 4.43 -12.19
C GLU A 139 9.68 3.85 -10.97
N LEU A 140 9.00 2.97 -10.26
CA LEU A 140 9.52 2.33 -9.04
C LEU A 140 10.11 0.95 -9.29
#